data_2056671b90431e7c8d5e8185945bd19b
#
_entry.id   2056671b90431e7c8d5e8185945bd19b
#
_cell.length_a   1.000
_cell.length_b   1.000
_cell.length_c   1.000
_cell.angle_alpha   90.00
_cell.angle_beta   90.00
_cell.angle_gamma   90.00
#
_symmetry.space_group_name_H-M   'P 1'
#
loop_
_entity.id
_entity.type
_entity.pdbx_description
1 polymer ?
#
loop_
_entity_poly.entity_id
_entity_poly.type
_entity_poly.pdbx_seq_one_letter_code
_entity_poly.pdbx_strand_id
1 'polypeptide(L)'
;MQNLLDKDLQFCSQGDTSSKHIPKKIFRGAKGSFLYDTQNVKYLDMQMFNSAANFGYQNTQYDDCISQQLHTIPALAAEFMNESRILLSEKICNYMYSNYGVTGRVHFTVGGAQAVDDALKLAFNYTHKQGVICFEGAYHGRTMAASSISSSYRYTRQFGNVIDTYTIPFPNCSLCAYDMHDCSSDNLYCINRIMRLFESEFLGVYDTNTKESRYSTFIFEPVLGRGGYVFPKQDYYKQLFEILHAHNIVTIADEVQMGFYRTGKMWSFENYDICPDIIVFGKAISNGIWPLSGVWANDKIISPDIWKTGSTHCTFAGHPLGTAIGLETFNIIENPEQIKKMQKSSQIFSDIINQLAAEYPCITRAQVLGHAAGLDISDPMTHKPASEKVHLLIENALNNPYIYKGEKCGLILTAGGFHNASLMLSPSVFISTEELTMFNELFHFYMDNV
;
A
#
# COMPACT_ATOMS: atom_id res chain seq x y z
N MET A 1 15.04 21.11 -21.62
CA MET A 1 13.85 20.58 -20.89
C MET A 1 12.66 20.44 -21.83
N GLN A 2 12.25 21.49 -22.56
CA GLN A 2 11.10 21.41 -23.51
C GLN A 2 11.20 20.23 -24.46
N ASN A 3 12.33 20.03 -25.11
CA ASN A 3 12.56 18.90 -26.04
C ASN A 3 12.32 17.49 -25.42
N LEU A 4 12.58 17.27 -24.12
CA LEU A 4 12.31 15.98 -23.46
C LEU A 4 10.82 15.79 -23.15
N LEU A 5 10.12 16.85 -22.79
CA LEU A 5 8.67 16.81 -22.58
C LEU A 5 7.93 16.59 -23.92
N ASP A 6 8.40 17.22 -25.01
CA ASP A 6 7.84 17.00 -26.34
C ASP A 6 8.05 15.54 -26.80
N LYS A 7 9.22 14.95 -26.52
CA LYS A 7 9.49 13.54 -26.78
C LYS A 7 8.61 12.61 -25.92
N ASP A 8 8.37 12.93 -24.65
CA ASP A 8 7.45 12.19 -23.80
C ASP A 8 6.04 12.18 -24.39
N LEU A 9 5.55 13.34 -24.84
CA LEU A 9 4.24 13.44 -25.47
C LEU A 9 4.15 12.67 -26.80
N GLN A 10 5.25 12.62 -27.56
CA GLN A 10 5.30 11.97 -28.86
C GLN A 10 5.48 10.45 -28.76
N PHE A 11 6.32 9.96 -27.84
CA PHE A 11 6.79 8.57 -27.84
C PHE A 11 6.32 7.75 -26.64
N CYS A 12 5.90 8.38 -25.52
CA CYS A 12 5.46 7.66 -24.33
C CYS A 12 3.93 7.58 -24.26
N SER A 13 3.42 6.45 -23.80
CA SER A 13 2.00 6.29 -23.51
C SER A 13 1.57 7.27 -22.43
N GLN A 14 0.42 7.90 -22.59
CA GLN A 14 -0.19 8.73 -21.55
C GLN A 14 -1.16 7.92 -20.66
N GLY A 15 -1.40 6.64 -21.00
CA GLY A 15 -2.33 5.77 -20.29
C GLY A 15 -1.81 5.26 -18.93
N ASP A 16 -0.51 5.31 -18.71
CA ASP A 16 0.17 4.86 -17.49
C ASP A 16 0.27 5.95 -16.41
N THR A 17 -0.07 7.20 -16.73
CA THR A 17 -0.11 8.27 -15.72
C THR A 17 -1.35 8.15 -14.82
N SER A 18 -1.13 8.20 -13.51
CA SER A 18 -2.21 8.02 -12.51
C SER A 18 -3.08 9.27 -12.34
N SER A 19 -2.57 10.47 -12.63
CA SER A 19 -3.27 11.74 -12.46
C SER A 19 -2.84 12.76 -13.53
N LYS A 20 -3.82 13.48 -14.09
CA LYS A 20 -3.59 14.61 -15.01
C LYS A 20 -3.16 15.89 -14.27
N HIS A 21 -3.34 15.94 -12.97
CA HIS A 21 -3.13 17.15 -12.14
C HIS A 21 -1.73 17.27 -11.56
N ILE A 22 -0.88 16.24 -11.72
CA ILE A 22 0.52 16.32 -11.29
C ILE A 22 1.33 16.98 -12.41
N PRO A 23 2.00 18.13 -12.17
CA PRO A 23 2.86 18.77 -13.14
C PRO A 23 3.95 17.82 -13.64
N LYS A 24 4.20 17.82 -14.96
CA LYS A 24 5.29 17.03 -15.55
C LYS A 24 6.63 17.66 -15.20
N LYS A 25 7.38 17.01 -14.32
CA LYS A 25 8.72 17.42 -13.90
C LYS A 25 9.71 16.30 -14.16
N ILE A 26 10.92 16.66 -14.61
CA ILE A 26 11.98 15.68 -14.89
C ILE A 26 12.97 15.71 -13.74
N PHE A 27 13.11 14.57 -13.08
CA PHE A 27 14.10 14.35 -12.02
C PHE A 27 15.31 13.62 -12.58
N ARG A 28 16.52 13.95 -12.09
CA ARG A 28 17.80 13.36 -12.51
C ARG A 28 18.62 12.79 -11.37
N GLY A 29 18.21 13.01 -10.13
CA GLY A 29 18.91 12.51 -8.95
C GLY A 29 17.95 12.17 -7.84
N ALA A 30 18.40 11.30 -6.94
CA ALA A 30 17.68 10.92 -5.73
C ALA A 30 18.68 10.63 -4.61
N LYS A 31 18.41 10.99 -3.35
CA LYS A 31 19.23 10.61 -2.19
C LYS A 31 18.45 10.78 -0.89
N GLY A 32 18.44 9.75 -0.05
CA GLY A 32 17.68 9.78 1.22
C GLY A 32 16.20 10.04 0.96
N SER A 33 15.66 11.11 1.52
CA SER A 33 14.28 11.54 1.33
C SER A 33 14.07 12.52 0.17
N PHE A 34 15.08 12.77 -0.66
CA PHE A 34 15.04 13.84 -1.68
C PHE A 34 15.14 13.31 -3.10
N LEU A 35 14.37 13.97 -3.99
CA LEU A 35 14.58 13.95 -5.43
C LEU A 35 15.17 15.29 -5.90
N TYR A 36 15.94 15.26 -7.00
CA TYR A 36 16.59 16.42 -7.58
C TYR A 36 16.18 16.57 -9.05
N ASP A 37 15.69 17.76 -9.42
CA ASP A 37 15.30 18.01 -10.80
C ASP A 37 16.51 18.32 -11.71
N THR A 38 16.24 18.65 -12.97
CA THR A 38 17.26 18.98 -13.96
C THR A 38 18.04 20.27 -13.67
N GLN A 39 17.58 21.09 -12.74
CA GLN A 39 18.22 22.31 -12.28
C GLN A 39 18.89 22.17 -10.89
N ASN A 40 18.98 20.93 -10.39
CA ASN A 40 19.45 20.59 -9.05
C ASN A 40 18.63 21.20 -7.91
N VAL A 41 17.38 21.59 -8.16
CA VAL A 41 16.45 21.92 -7.09
C VAL A 41 16.07 20.65 -6.37
N LYS A 42 16.18 20.67 -5.03
CA LYS A 42 15.83 19.53 -4.20
C LYS A 42 14.35 19.56 -3.81
N TYR A 43 13.75 18.38 -3.77
CA TYR A 43 12.36 18.17 -3.37
C TYR A 43 12.31 17.12 -2.28
N LEU A 44 11.78 17.50 -1.11
CA LEU A 44 11.50 16.51 -0.06
C LEU A 44 10.32 15.65 -0.49
N ASP A 45 10.55 14.35 -0.60
CA ASP A 45 9.55 13.40 -1.11
C ASP A 45 8.75 12.78 0.04
N MET A 46 7.51 13.27 0.22
CA MET A 46 6.56 12.71 1.17
C MET A 46 5.71 11.57 0.58
N GLN A 47 6.07 11.09 -0.60
CA GLN A 47 5.41 9.96 -1.29
C GLN A 47 6.32 8.72 -1.36
N MET A 48 7.62 8.91 -1.44
CA MET A 48 8.65 7.86 -1.52
C MET A 48 8.31 6.76 -2.51
N PHE A 49 8.15 7.13 -3.78
CA PHE A 49 7.79 6.20 -4.86
C PHE A 49 6.52 5.38 -4.54
N ASN A 50 5.45 6.04 -4.07
CA ASN A 50 4.22 5.39 -3.59
C ASN A 50 4.49 4.31 -2.52
N SER A 51 5.30 4.63 -1.53
CA SER A 51 5.76 3.72 -0.46
C SER A 51 6.61 2.54 -0.96
N ALA A 52 7.26 2.63 -2.12
CA ALA A 52 8.20 1.60 -2.56
C ALA A 52 9.62 1.83 -2.00
N ALA A 53 10.05 3.09 -1.87
CA ALA A 53 11.38 3.46 -1.35
C ALA A 53 11.33 3.74 0.17
N ASN A 54 10.75 2.84 0.96
CA ASN A 54 10.56 3.03 2.40
C ASN A 54 11.83 3.43 3.15
N PHE A 55 12.96 2.85 2.78
CA PHE A 55 14.24 3.00 3.48
C PHE A 55 15.14 4.08 2.87
N GLY A 56 14.56 4.93 2.00
CA GLY A 56 15.27 6.05 1.37
C GLY A 56 15.94 5.70 0.05
N TYR A 57 16.11 6.72 -0.78
CA TYR A 57 16.81 6.61 -2.07
C TYR A 57 18.30 6.46 -1.86
N GLN A 58 18.97 5.68 -2.72
CA GLN A 58 20.42 5.43 -2.65
C GLN A 58 20.89 5.04 -1.22
N ASN A 59 20.13 4.19 -0.56
CA ASN A 59 20.51 3.68 0.74
C ASN A 59 21.67 2.68 0.57
N THR A 60 22.84 3.06 1.07
CA THR A 60 24.10 2.32 0.90
C THR A 60 24.11 0.96 1.59
N GLN A 61 23.15 0.68 2.47
CA GLN A 61 23.01 -0.66 3.07
C GLN A 61 22.73 -1.75 2.02
N TYR A 62 22.22 -1.37 0.85
CA TYR A 62 22.00 -2.30 -0.26
C TYR A 62 23.18 -2.47 -1.22
N ASP A 63 24.20 -1.60 -1.16
CA ASP A 63 25.27 -1.55 -2.17
C ASP A 63 26.08 -2.85 -2.25
N ASP A 64 26.43 -3.41 -1.10
CA ASP A 64 27.24 -4.64 -1.02
C ASP A 64 26.48 -5.85 -1.56
N CYS A 65 25.21 -6.04 -1.18
CA CYS A 65 24.40 -7.17 -1.64
C CYS A 65 24.12 -7.06 -3.16
N ILE A 66 23.87 -5.85 -3.67
CA ILE A 66 23.68 -5.60 -5.11
C ILE A 66 24.98 -5.93 -5.86
N SER A 67 26.11 -5.36 -5.42
CA SER A 67 27.40 -5.58 -6.05
C SER A 67 27.79 -7.06 -6.07
N GLN A 68 27.67 -7.72 -4.93
CA GLN A 68 27.98 -9.15 -4.82
C GLN A 68 27.09 -9.99 -5.75
N GLN A 69 25.78 -9.74 -5.75
CA GLN A 69 24.83 -10.53 -6.55
C GLN A 69 25.05 -10.34 -8.05
N LEU A 70 25.38 -9.12 -8.50
CA LEU A 70 25.68 -8.84 -9.89
C LEU A 70 26.97 -9.54 -10.38
N HIS A 71 27.95 -9.78 -9.49
CA HIS A 71 29.21 -10.45 -9.83
C HIS A 71 29.15 -11.97 -9.65
N THR A 72 28.12 -12.53 -8.99
CA THR A 72 27.96 -13.98 -8.79
C THR A 72 26.93 -14.56 -9.75
N ILE A 73 25.64 -14.40 -9.46
CA ILE A 73 24.54 -14.88 -10.30
C ILE A 73 23.61 -13.69 -10.57
N PRO A 74 23.84 -12.89 -11.62
CA PRO A 74 23.04 -11.71 -11.91
C PRO A 74 21.62 -12.04 -12.36
N ALA A 75 21.42 -13.20 -13.02
CA ALA A 75 20.12 -13.69 -13.48
C ALA A 75 20.10 -15.20 -13.51
N LEU A 76 18.94 -15.78 -13.22
CA LEU A 76 18.72 -17.24 -13.24
C LEU A 76 17.28 -17.50 -13.60
N ALA A 77 17.03 -18.51 -14.46
CA ALA A 77 15.67 -18.92 -14.78
C ALA A 77 14.95 -19.45 -13.52
N ALA A 78 13.66 -19.18 -13.40
CA ALA A 78 12.87 -19.49 -12.21
C ALA A 78 12.80 -21.00 -11.88
N GLU A 79 13.06 -21.86 -12.87
CA GLU A 79 13.14 -23.33 -12.73
C GLU A 79 14.34 -23.79 -11.91
N PHE A 80 15.38 -22.97 -11.81
CA PHE A 80 16.57 -23.27 -11.03
C PHE A 80 16.49 -22.65 -9.64
N MET A 81 17.14 -23.30 -8.69
CA MET A 81 17.21 -22.81 -7.31
C MET A 81 18.32 -21.75 -7.16
N ASN A 82 18.02 -20.68 -6.47
CA ASN A 82 19.03 -19.73 -6.00
C ASN A 82 18.93 -19.54 -4.48
N GLU A 83 20.05 -19.31 -3.86
CA GLU A 83 20.19 -19.24 -2.40
C GLU A 83 19.37 -18.09 -1.82
N SER A 84 19.47 -16.89 -2.40
CA SER A 84 18.77 -15.70 -1.88
C SER A 84 17.24 -15.86 -1.90
N ARG A 85 16.68 -16.55 -2.93
CA ARG A 85 15.26 -16.85 -2.98
C ARG A 85 14.83 -17.78 -1.85
N ILE A 86 15.63 -18.84 -1.60
CA ILE A 86 15.33 -19.82 -0.55
C ILE A 86 15.37 -19.16 0.83
N LEU A 87 16.44 -18.42 1.12
CA LEU A 87 16.64 -17.75 2.40
C LEU A 87 15.60 -16.65 2.66
N LEU A 88 15.21 -15.88 1.62
CA LEU A 88 14.14 -14.90 1.76
C LEU A 88 12.79 -15.56 2.05
N SER A 89 12.49 -16.68 1.37
CA SER A 89 11.28 -17.47 1.66
C SER A 89 11.28 -17.98 3.09
N GLU A 90 12.41 -18.53 3.54
CA GLU A 90 12.59 -19.00 4.92
C GLU A 90 12.35 -17.87 5.93
N LYS A 91 12.95 -16.69 5.72
CA LYS A 91 12.73 -15.53 6.62
C LYS A 91 11.27 -15.15 6.73
N ILE A 92 10.56 -15.03 5.62
CA ILE A 92 9.12 -14.70 5.62
C ILE A 92 8.31 -15.79 6.33
N CYS A 93 8.56 -17.07 6.04
CA CYS A 93 7.86 -18.18 6.68
C CYS A 93 8.14 -18.27 8.17
N ASN A 94 9.40 -18.11 8.58
CA ASN A 94 9.78 -18.11 10.00
C ASN A 94 9.17 -16.93 10.76
N TYR A 95 9.07 -15.75 10.12
CA TYR A 95 8.39 -14.62 10.72
C TYR A 95 6.91 -14.95 11.03
N MET A 96 6.19 -15.53 10.08
CA MET A 96 4.79 -15.91 10.25
C MET A 96 4.63 -17.02 11.29
N TYR A 97 5.51 -18.03 11.26
CA TYR A 97 5.47 -19.10 12.26
C TYR A 97 5.76 -18.60 13.69
N SER A 98 6.77 -17.75 13.85
CA SER A 98 7.18 -17.26 15.16
C SER A 98 6.14 -16.32 15.81
N ASN A 99 5.42 -15.53 15.00
CA ASN A 99 4.46 -14.56 15.51
C ASN A 99 3.02 -15.10 15.58
N TYR A 100 2.65 -16.05 14.70
CA TYR A 100 1.26 -16.52 14.55
C TYR A 100 1.10 -18.04 14.70
N GLY A 101 2.18 -18.80 14.77
CA GLY A 101 2.14 -20.26 14.80
C GLY A 101 1.66 -20.91 13.49
N VAL A 102 1.65 -20.17 12.39
CA VAL A 102 1.13 -20.63 11.10
C VAL A 102 2.26 -20.97 10.14
N THR A 103 2.28 -22.21 9.64
CA THR A 103 3.17 -22.63 8.57
C THR A 103 2.63 -22.23 7.20
N GLY A 104 3.53 -21.91 6.29
CA GLY A 104 3.14 -21.49 4.93
C GLY A 104 4.33 -21.46 3.99
N ARG A 105 4.10 -21.00 2.77
CA ARG A 105 5.10 -20.93 1.70
C ARG A 105 5.02 -19.63 0.94
N VAL A 106 6.12 -19.28 0.28
CA VAL A 106 6.23 -18.07 -0.54
C VAL A 106 6.26 -18.43 -2.02
N HIS A 107 5.49 -17.70 -2.79
CA HIS A 107 5.59 -17.60 -4.25
C HIS A 107 6.00 -16.19 -4.64
N PHE A 108 7.05 -16.04 -5.44
CA PHE A 108 7.51 -14.73 -5.92
C PHE A 108 7.00 -14.42 -7.32
N THR A 109 6.84 -13.11 -7.58
CA THR A 109 6.50 -12.53 -8.89
C THR A 109 7.13 -11.13 -9.01
N VAL A 110 6.86 -10.39 -10.08
CA VAL A 110 7.55 -9.11 -10.36
C VAL A 110 6.77 -7.86 -10.00
N GLY A 111 5.45 -7.97 -9.82
CA GLY A 111 4.61 -6.79 -9.57
C GLY A 111 3.43 -7.09 -8.66
N GLY A 112 3.01 -6.08 -7.86
CA GLY A 112 1.90 -6.23 -6.92
C GLY A 112 0.60 -6.73 -7.55
N ALA A 113 0.23 -6.19 -8.73
CA ALA A 113 -0.98 -6.63 -9.44
C ALA A 113 -0.90 -8.10 -9.87
N GLN A 114 0.28 -8.58 -10.31
CA GLN A 114 0.48 -10.00 -10.61
C GLN A 114 0.43 -10.85 -9.35
N ALA A 115 1.00 -10.37 -8.24
CA ALA A 115 0.91 -11.07 -6.96
C ALA A 115 -0.55 -11.18 -6.46
N VAL A 116 -1.36 -10.16 -6.68
CA VAL A 116 -2.81 -10.20 -6.43
C VAL A 116 -3.49 -11.25 -7.30
N ASP A 117 -3.21 -11.28 -8.61
CA ASP A 117 -3.76 -12.31 -9.52
C ASP A 117 -3.37 -13.73 -9.05
N ASP A 118 -2.12 -13.93 -8.63
CA ASP A 118 -1.66 -15.23 -8.12
C ASP A 118 -2.31 -15.59 -6.77
N ALA A 119 -2.54 -14.62 -5.88
CA ALA A 119 -3.27 -14.80 -4.63
C ALA A 119 -4.74 -15.21 -4.87
N LEU A 120 -5.40 -14.58 -5.84
CA LEU A 120 -6.76 -14.98 -6.27
C LEU A 120 -6.77 -16.40 -6.84
N LYS A 121 -5.80 -16.75 -7.68
CA LYS A 121 -5.67 -18.12 -8.22
C LYS A 121 -5.50 -19.17 -7.11
N LEU A 122 -4.70 -18.88 -6.08
CA LEU A 122 -4.55 -19.71 -4.89
C LEU A 122 -5.88 -19.91 -4.18
N ALA A 123 -6.59 -18.81 -3.88
CA ALA A 123 -7.88 -18.86 -3.20
C ALA A 123 -8.94 -19.61 -4.03
N PHE A 124 -9.01 -19.36 -5.35
CA PHE A 124 -9.96 -20.02 -6.24
C PHE A 124 -9.66 -21.54 -6.41
N ASN A 125 -8.37 -21.88 -6.48
CA ASN A 125 -7.97 -23.30 -6.54
C ASN A 125 -8.33 -24.05 -5.26
N TYR A 126 -8.19 -23.40 -4.11
CA TYR A 126 -8.52 -24.00 -2.81
C TYR A 126 -10.02 -24.11 -2.58
N THR A 127 -10.78 -23.07 -2.89
CA THR A 127 -12.22 -22.98 -2.60
C THR A 127 -13.11 -23.52 -3.71
N HIS A 128 -12.58 -23.70 -4.93
CA HIS A 128 -13.32 -24.01 -6.16
C HIS A 128 -14.42 -23.00 -6.50
N LYS A 129 -14.29 -21.76 -6.03
CA LYS A 129 -15.22 -20.63 -6.26
C LYS A 129 -14.44 -19.38 -6.67
N GLN A 130 -15.04 -18.53 -7.50
CA GLN A 130 -14.38 -17.35 -8.09
C GLN A 130 -14.94 -16.01 -7.62
N GLY A 131 -15.92 -16.01 -6.71
CA GLY A 131 -16.50 -14.78 -6.16
C GLY A 131 -15.57 -14.13 -5.12
N VAL A 132 -15.40 -12.81 -5.21
CA VAL A 132 -14.53 -12.02 -4.34
C VAL A 132 -15.32 -10.91 -3.67
N ILE A 133 -15.15 -10.77 -2.37
CA ILE A 133 -15.59 -9.59 -1.60
C ILE A 133 -14.39 -8.63 -1.49
N CYS A 134 -14.58 -7.35 -1.75
CA CYS A 134 -13.57 -6.32 -1.59
C CYS A 134 -14.17 -5.04 -0.99
N PHE A 135 -13.29 -4.10 -0.60
CA PHE A 135 -13.75 -2.81 -0.09
C PHE A 135 -13.96 -1.76 -1.18
N GLU A 136 -14.93 -0.88 -0.94
CA GLU A 136 -15.05 0.39 -1.64
C GLU A 136 -13.78 1.23 -1.44
N GLY A 137 -13.29 1.87 -2.52
CA GLY A 137 -12.07 2.67 -2.48
C GLY A 137 -10.76 1.87 -2.56
N ALA A 138 -10.80 0.52 -2.55
CA ALA A 138 -9.62 -0.32 -2.63
C ALA A 138 -8.89 -0.22 -3.98
N TYR A 139 -7.57 -0.44 -3.93
CA TYR A 139 -6.71 -0.51 -5.11
C TYR A 139 -5.75 -1.70 -5.03
N HIS A 140 -5.99 -2.70 -5.85
CA HIS A 140 -5.20 -3.94 -5.89
C HIS A 140 -4.34 -4.11 -7.15
N GLY A 141 -4.37 -3.14 -8.07
CA GLY A 141 -3.58 -3.20 -9.30
C GLY A 141 -4.35 -2.93 -10.59
N ARG A 142 -3.70 -3.19 -11.74
CA ARG A 142 -4.21 -2.85 -13.07
C ARG A 142 -4.18 -4.02 -14.06
N THR A 143 -3.86 -5.25 -13.64
CA THR A 143 -4.18 -6.44 -14.43
C THR A 143 -5.71 -6.59 -14.53
N MET A 144 -6.22 -7.40 -15.42
CA MET A 144 -7.67 -7.51 -15.61
C MET A 144 -8.38 -7.98 -14.34
N ALA A 145 -7.83 -9.00 -13.64
CA ALA A 145 -8.42 -9.48 -12.40
C ALA A 145 -8.25 -8.45 -11.26
N ALA A 146 -7.05 -7.91 -11.03
CA ALA A 146 -6.82 -6.90 -10.01
C ALA A 146 -7.63 -5.62 -10.25
N SER A 147 -7.86 -5.22 -11.52
CA SER A 147 -8.75 -4.09 -11.84
C SER A 147 -10.21 -4.35 -11.45
N SER A 148 -10.67 -5.61 -11.62
CA SER A 148 -12.07 -5.99 -11.32
C SER A 148 -12.39 -5.91 -9.82
N ILE A 149 -11.40 -6.14 -8.97
CA ILE A 149 -11.53 -6.08 -7.51
C ILE A 149 -11.04 -4.74 -6.92
N SER A 150 -10.54 -3.84 -7.77
CA SER A 150 -10.21 -2.46 -7.39
C SER A 150 -11.42 -1.58 -7.59
N SER A 151 -11.90 -0.98 -6.52
CA SER A 151 -13.20 -0.30 -6.50
C SER A 151 -13.16 1.10 -7.13
N SER A 152 -13.05 1.16 -8.45
CA SER A 152 -13.28 2.41 -9.21
C SER A 152 -13.68 2.10 -10.64
N TYR A 153 -14.80 2.66 -11.09
CA TYR A 153 -15.28 2.53 -12.48
C TYR A 153 -14.21 2.86 -13.53
N ARG A 154 -13.30 3.81 -13.25
CA ARG A 154 -12.20 4.16 -14.16
C ARG A 154 -11.23 3.01 -14.46
N TYR A 155 -11.19 1.97 -13.60
CA TYR A 155 -10.30 0.82 -13.77
C TYR A 155 -10.86 -0.22 -14.74
N THR A 156 -12.18 -0.31 -14.83
CA THR A 156 -12.87 -1.33 -15.63
C THR A 156 -13.72 -0.78 -16.78
N ARG A 157 -13.85 0.54 -16.89
CA ARG A 157 -14.75 1.20 -17.86
C ARG A 157 -14.58 0.80 -19.34
N GLN A 158 -13.39 0.26 -19.69
CA GLN A 158 -13.06 -0.11 -21.07
C GLN A 158 -13.36 -1.59 -21.37
N PHE A 159 -13.40 -2.46 -20.36
CA PHE A 159 -13.54 -3.91 -20.57
C PHE A 159 -14.51 -4.61 -19.57
N GLY A 160 -15.04 -3.88 -18.59
CA GLY A 160 -15.91 -4.45 -17.56
C GLY A 160 -15.15 -5.24 -16.49
N ASN A 161 -15.90 -5.91 -15.62
CA ASN A 161 -15.34 -6.80 -14.60
C ASN A 161 -15.20 -8.21 -15.17
N VAL A 162 -14.04 -8.84 -14.93
CA VAL A 162 -13.79 -10.26 -15.31
C VAL A 162 -13.89 -11.19 -14.09
N ILE A 163 -14.02 -10.64 -12.89
CA ILE A 163 -14.24 -11.36 -11.63
C ILE A 163 -15.61 -10.98 -11.07
N ASP A 164 -16.34 -11.97 -10.58
CA ASP A 164 -17.59 -11.72 -9.81
C ASP A 164 -17.22 -11.09 -8.46
N THR A 165 -17.59 -9.83 -8.28
CA THR A 165 -17.13 -9.02 -7.17
C THR A 165 -18.28 -8.43 -6.39
N TYR A 166 -18.25 -8.58 -5.07
CA TYR A 166 -19.15 -7.91 -4.14
C TYR A 166 -18.38 -6.85 -3.36
N THR A 167 -18.76 -5.58 -3.55
CA THR A 167 -18.08 -4.45 -2.89
C THR A 167 -18.83 -4.05 -1.64
N ILE A 168 -18.12 -3.98 -0.51
CA ILE A 168 -18.65 -3.47 0.77
C ILE A 168 -18.00 -2.13 1.12
N PRO A 169 -18.67 -1.21 1.81
CA PRO A 169 -18.07 0.04 2.25
C PRO A 169 -16.87 -0.19 3.18
N PHE A 170 -15.80 0.57 2.96
CA PHE A 170 -14.67 0.59 3.90
C PHE A 170 -15.11 1.29 5.21
N PRO A 171 -14.64 0.84 6.39
CA PRO A 171 -15.02 1.40 7.69
C PRO A 171 -14.34 2.76 7.96
N ASN A 172 -14.70 3.76 7.15
CA ASN A 172 -14.25 5.13 7.31
C ASN A 172 -15.24 5.89 8.22
N CYS A 173 -14.87 6.08 9.50
CA CYS A 173 -15.76 6.75 10.45
C CYS A 173 -15.93 8.26 10.19
N SER A 174 -14.99 8.89 9.46
CA SER A 174 -15.10 10.31 9.09
C SER A 174 -16.05 10.55 7.90
N LEU A 175 -16.20 9.53 7.03
CA LEU A 175 -17.09 9.51 5.89
C LEU A 175 -17.88 8.21 5.93
N CYS A 176 -18.68 8.02 7.00
CA CYS A 176 -19.40 6.78 7.22
C CYS A 176 -20.47 6.56 6.15
N ALA A 177 -20.38 5.47 5.41
CA ALA A 177 -21.33 5.10 4.37
C ALA A 177 -22.77 4.85 4.88
N TYR A 178 -22.93 4.80 6.20
CA TYR A 178 -24.21 4.55 6.87
C TYR A 178 -24.69 5.73 7.72
N ASP A 179 -24.01 6.88 7.66
CA ASP A 179 -24.29 8.09 8.45
C ASP A 179 -24.32 7.84 9.98
N MET A 180 -23.56 6.86 10.44
CA MET A 180 -23.50 6.50 11.86
C MET A 180 -22.25 7.14 12.49
N HIS A 181 -22.47 8.03 13.48
CA HIS A 181 -21.38 8.79 14.12
C HIS A 181 -20.98 8.26 15.51
N ASP A 182 -21.88 7.53 16.19
CA ASP A 182 -21.73 7.10 17.57
C ASP A 182 -21.50 5.59 17.75
N CYS A 183 -20.81 4.95 16.79
CA CYS A 183 -20.49 3.53 16.92
C CYS A 183 -19.43 3.31 18.02
N SER A 184 -19.77 2.49 19.04
CA SER A 184 -18.77 1.96 19.99
C SER A 184 -17.98 0.80 19.38
N SER A 185 -16.84 0.45 19.99
CA SER A 185 -16.05 -0.72 19.56
C SER A 185 -16.84 -2.02 19.65
N ASP A 186 -17.74 -2.13 20.61
CA ASP A 186 -18.57 -3.34 20.84
C ASP A 186 -19.79 -3.40 19.91
N ASN A 187 -20.13 -2.31 19.22
CA ASN A 187 -21.29 -2.23 18.35
C ASN A 187 -20.99 -1.40 17.09
N LEU A 188 -20.23 -1.98 16.18
CA LEU A 188 -19.91 -1.40 14.90
C LEU A 188 -21.05 -1.67 13.92
N TYR A 189 -21.83 -0.65 13.57
CA TYR A 189 -22.96 -0.78 12.65
C TYR A 189 -22.55 -1.39 11.30
N CYS A 190 -21.37 -1.04 10.77
CA CYS A 190 -20.83 -1.61 9.54
C CYS A 190 -20.60 -3.13 9.66
N ILE A 191 -20.20 -3.66 10.81
CA ILE A 191 -20.09 -5.10 11.07
C ILE A 191 -21.48 -5.75 11.08
N ASN A 192 -22.47 -5.14 11.75
CA ASN A 192 -23.83 -5.66 11.75
C ASN A 192 -24.42 -5.72 10.33
N ARG A 193 -24.05 -4.79 9.45
CA ARG A 193 -24.47 -4.82 8.03
C ARG A 193 -23.81 -5.97 7.27
N ILE A 194 -22.56 -6.31 7.58
CA ILE A 194 -21.86 -7.46 6.98
C ILE A 194 -22.44 -8.78 7.48
N MET A 195 -22.73 -8.91 8.77
CA MET A 195 -23.41 -10.10 9.32
C MET A 195 -24.68 -10.42 8.56
N ARG A 196 -25.50 -9.41 8.24
CA ARG A 196 -26.75 -9.61 7.49
C ARG A 196 -26.55 -10.21 6.10
N LEU A 197 -25.37 -10.04 5.47
CA LEU A 197 -25.08 -10.66 4.17
C LEU A 197 -25.09 -12.19 4.26
N PHE A 198 -24.78 -12.72 5.43
CA PHE A 198 -24.71 -14.15 5.70
C PHE A 198 -25.94 -14.72 6.42
N GLU A 199 -26.88 -13.85 6.81
CA GLU A 199 -28.14 -14.23 7.46
C GLU A 199 -29.31 -14.35 6.49
N SER A 200 -29.20 -13.81 5.27
CA SER A 200 -30.30 -13.72 4.32
C SER A 200 -29.90 -14.07 2.91
N GLU A 201 -30.52 -15.11 2.35
CA GLU A 201 -30.36 -15.53 0.94
C GLU A 201 -30.76 -14.44 -0.06
N PHE A 202 -31.70 -13.54 0.32
CA PHE A 202 -32.15 -12.44 -0.53
C PHE A 202 -31.10 -11.38 -0.83
N LEU A 203 -29.96 -11.40 -0.14
CA LEU A 203 -28.83 -10.51 -0.40
C LEU A 203 -27.85 -11.09 -1.41
N GLY A 204 -28.06 -12.34 -1.85
CA GLY A 204 -27.31 -12.97 -2.94
C GLY A 204 -25.85 -13.34 -2.61
N VAL A 205 -25.47 -13.31 -1.33
CA VAL A 205 -24.12 -13.64 -0.88
C VAL A 205 -24.03 -15.06 -0.32
N TYR A 206 -25.05 -15.48 0.43
CA TYR A 206 -25.02 -16.72 1.21
C TYR A 206 -26.33 -17.48 1.08
N ASP A 207 -26.26 -18.80 0.86
CA ASP A 207 -27.40 -19.69 0.91
C ASP A 207 -27.52 -20.30 2.32
N THR A 208 -28.60 -19.96 3.02
CA THR A 208 -28.83 -20.38 4.40
C THR A 208 -29.19 -21.88 4.51
N ASN A 209 -29.65 -22.53 3.41
CA ASN A 209 -30.01 -23.93 3.37
C ASN A 209 -28.78 -24.82 3.15
N THR A 210 -27.96 -24.48 2.14
CA THR A 210 -26.73 -25.24 1.85
C THR A 210 -25.56 -24.82 2.73
N LYS A 211 -25.66 -23.68 3.41
CA LYS A 211 -24.59 -23.04 4.20
C LYS A 211 -23.37 -22.70 3.34
N GLU A 212 -23.58 -22.31 2.11
CA GLU A 212 -22.53 -21.97 1.17
C GLU A 212 -22.54 -20.48 0.81
N SER A 213 -21.37 -19.87 0.75
CA SER A 213 -21.19 -18.53 0.20
C SER A 213 -20.95 -18.61 -1.30
N ARG A 214 -21.56 -17.71 -2.07
CA ARG A 214 -21.23 -17.44 -3.47
C ARG A 214 -19.81 -16.87 -3.59
N TYR A 215 -19.43 -16.01 -2.64
CA TYR A 215 -18.13 -15.38 -2.57
C TYR A 215 -17.28 -16.13 -1.57
N SER A 216 -16.12 -16.63 -2.01
CA SER A 216 -15.24 -17.48 -1.20
C SER A 216 -13.98 -16.79 -0.73
N THR A 217 -13.78 -15.56 -1.17
CA THR A 217 -12.53 -14.81 -0.94
C THR A 217 -12.86 -13.39 -0.54
N PHE A 218 -12.16 -12.88 0.47
CA PHE A 218 -12.16 -11.48 0.85
C PHE A 218 -10.74 -10.92 0.71
N ILE A 219 -10.57 -9.92 -0.15
CA ILE A 219 -9.31 -9.18 -0.29
C ILE A 219 -9.43 -7.78 0.27
N PHE A 220 -8.42 -7.34 1.00
CA PHE A 220 -8.43 -6.04 1.66
C PHE A 220 -7.03 -5.45 1.82
N GLU A 221 -6.96 -4.13 1.81
CA GLU A 221 -5.83 -3.37 2.32
C GLU A 221 -6.08 -3.10 3.81
N PRO A 222 -5.22 -3.51 4.77
CA PRO A 222 -5.45 -3.25 6.20
C PRO A 222 -5.55 -1.75 6.52
N VAL A 223 -4.86 -0.93 5.74
CA VAL A 223 -5.02 0.52 5.67
C VAL A 223 -5.38 0.86 4.24
N LEU A 224 -6.52 1.49 4.03
CA LEU A 224 -6.99 1.81 2.68
C LEU A 224 -6.03 2.79 1.99
N GLY A 225 -5.24 2.29 1.03
CA GLY A 225 -4.15 3.04 0.42
C GLY A 225 -4.66 4.19 -0.46
N ARG A 226 -4.98 3.90 -1.71
CA ARG A 226 -5.44 4.92 -2.68
C ARG A 226 -6.72 5.64 -2.24
N GLY A 227 -7.52 5.02 -1.39
CA GLY A 227 -8.70 5.61 -0.76
C GLY A 227 -8.42 6.73 0.24
N GLY A 228 -7.16 7.13 0.46
CA GLY A 228 -6.80 8.31 1.25
C GLY A 228 -6.06 8.03 2.56
N TYR A 229 -5.40 6.91 2.68
CA TYR A 229 -4.76 6.42 3.92
C TYR A 229 -5.75 6.47 5.09
N VAL A 230 -6.80 5.66 4.96
CA VAL A 230 -7.86 5.55 5.98
C VAL A 230 -7.55 4.35 6.86
N PHE A 231 -7.62 4.57 8.17
CA PHE A 231 -7.37 3.57 9.19
C PHE A 231 -8.70 3.20 9.85
N PRO A 232 -9.11 1.92 9.84
CA PRO A 232 -10.33 1.48 10.54
C PRO A 232 -10.14 1.55 12.06
N LYS A 233 -11.26 1.45 12.79
CA LYS A 233 -11.21 1.25 14.25
C LYS A 233 -10.50 -0.07 14.59
N GLN A 234 -9.81 -0.09 15.74
CA GLN A 234 -8.98 -1.21 16.19
C GLN A 234 -9.69 -2.58 16.11
N ASP A 235 -10.92 -2.67 16.58
CA ASP A 235 -11.64 -3.94 16.70
C ASP A 235 -12.39 -4.36 15.43
N TYR A 236 -12.37 -3.54 14.37
CA TYR A 236 -13.14 -3.80 13.16
C TYR A 236 -12.74 -5.11 12.47
N TYR A 237 -11.45 -5.27 12.18
CA TYR A 237 -10.98 -6.46 11.47
C TYR A 237 -11.13 -7.73 12.30
N LYS A 238 -10.97 -7.66 13.61
CA LYS A 238 -11.18 -8.82 14.48
C LYS A 238 -12.60 -9.36 14.35
N GLN A 239 -13.61 -8.47 14.48
CA GLN A 239 -15.01 -8.86 14.34
C GLN A 239 -15.33 -9.31 12.89
N LEU A 240 -14.76 -8.65 11.88
CA LEU A 240 -14.93 -9.06 10.49
C LEU A 240 -14.38 -10.47 10.24
N PHE A 241 -13.18 -10.77 10.74
CA PHE A 241 -12.52 -12.06 10.57
C PHE A 241 -13.31 -13.20 11.24
N GLU A 242 -13.91 -12.95 12.39
CA GLU A 242 -14.80 -13.93 13.04
C GLU A 242 -15.97 -14.31 12.13
N ILE A 243 -16.60 -13.31 11.46
CA ILE A 243 -17.69 -13.56 10.50
C ILE A 243 -17.18 -14.32 9.27
N LEU A 244 -16.09 -13.87 8.68
CA LEU A 244 -15.54 -14.46 7.43
C LEU A 244 -15.12 -15.92 7.64
N HIS A 245 -14.40 -16.21 8.74
CA HIS A 245 -13.96 -17.56 9.08
C HIS A 245 -15.13 -18.49 9.39
N ALA A 246 -16.17 -18.01 10.08
CA ALA A 246 -17.39 -18.80 10.33
C ALA A 246 -18.10 -19.22 9.04
N HIS A 247 -17.85 -18.51 7.93
CA HIS A 247 -18.44 -18.79 6.62
C HIS A 247 -17.43 -19.35 5.59
N ASN A 248 -16.25 -19.80 6.05
CA ASN A 248 -15.19 -20.37 5.22
C ASN A 248 -14.72 -19.44 4.10
N ILE A 249 -14.65 -18.15 4.34
CA ILE A 249 -14.13 -17.14 3.42
C ILE A 249 -12.60 -17.06 3.61
N VAL A 250 -11.85 -17.26 2.52
CA VAL A 250 -10.39 -17.06 2.50
C VAL A 250 -10.06 -15.58 2.55
N THR A 251 -9.16 -15.19 3.44
CA THR A 251 -8.76 -13.79 3.66
C THR A 251 -7.42 -13.50 3.00
N ILE A 252 -7.35 -12.44 2.17
CA ILE A 252 -6.15 -11.96 1.50
C ILE A 252 -5.84 -10.55 1.96
N ALA A 253 -4.74 -10.36 2.69
CA ALA A 253 -4.24 -9.03 3.01
C ALA A 253 -3.31 -8.53 1.89
N ASP A 254 -3.65 -7.40 1.30
CA ASP A 254 -2.79 -6.68 0.37
C ASP A 254 -1.88 -5.72 1.14
N GLU A 255 -0.66 -6.17 1.38
CA GLU A 255 0.41 -5.45 2.07
C GLU A 255 1.40 -4.78 1.11
N VAL A 256 1.09 -4.72 -0.18
CA VAL A 256 1.98 -4.14 -1.20
C VAL A 256 2.38 -2.71 -0.86
N GLN A 257 1.48 -1.90 -0.29
CA GLN A 257 1.77 -0.51 0.04
C GLN A 257 2.15 -0.26 1.50
N MET A 258 1.56 -1.01 2.42
CA MET A 258 1.62 -0.72 3.86
C MET A 258 2.53 -1.67 4.65
N GLY A 259 3.02 -2.74 4.02
CA GLY A 259 3.98 -3.66 4.61
C GLY A 259 5.38 -3.05 4.82
N PHE A 260 6.27 -3.84 5.38
CA PHE A 260 7.67 -3.51 5.61
C PHE A 260 7.88 -2.21 6.40
N TYR A 261 7.31 -2.16 7.61
CA TYR A 261 7.43 -1.06 8.58
C TYR A 261 6.81 0.29 8.18
N ARG A 262 6.05 0.37 7.09
CA ARG A 262 5.33 1.60 6.75
C ARG A 262 4.42 2.08 7.90
N THR A 263 3.73 1.15 8.55
CA THR A 263 2.82 1.41 9.68
C THR A 263 3.45 1.15 11.06
N GLY A 264 4.78 1.00 11.13
CA GLY A 264 5.50 0.72 12.38
C GLY A 264 5.54 -0.76 12.77
N LYS A 265 4.99 -1.64 11.95
CA LYS A 265 5.02 -3.10 12.07
C LYS A 265 5.50 -3.71 10.75
N MET A 266 5.96 -4.97 10.77
CA MET A 266 6.35 -5.71 9.56
C MET A 266 5.22 -5.72 8.53
N TRP A 267 4.04 -6.13 8.98
CA TRP A 267 2.79 -6.10 8.21
C TRP A 267 1.80 -5.12 8.84
N SER A 268 1.03 -4.43 8.03
CA SER A 268 0.07 -3.44 8.55
C SER A 268 -1.10 -4.09 9.29
N PHE A 269 -1.48 -5.33 8.94
CA PHE A 269 -2.52 -6.09 9.63
C PHE A 269 -2.17 -6.41 11.09
N GLU A 270 -0.89 -6.42 11.45
CA GLU A 270 -0.45 -6.65 12.85
C GLU A 270 -0.95 -5.58 13.82
N ASN A 271 -1.28 -4.39 13.30
CA ASN A 271 -1.86 -3.33 14.11
C ASN A 271 -3.30 -3.64 14.55
N TYR A 272 -3.93 -4.68 14.00
CA TYR A 272 -5.33 -5.06 14.24
C TYR A 272 -5.47 -6.45 14.85
N ASP A 273 -4.37 -7.08 15.28
CA ASP A 273 -4.33 -8.39 15.93
C ASP A 273 -5.06 -9.50 15.12
N ILE A 274 -4.90 -9.50 13.80
CA ILE A 274 -5.44 -10.51 12.88
C ILE A 274 -4.32 -11.25 12.15
N CYS A 275 -4.62 -12.45 11.62
CA CYS A 275 -3.73 -13.21 10.76
C CYS A 275 -4.50 -13.64 9.51
N PRO A 276 -4.19 -13.08 8.32
CA PRO A 276 -4.82 -13.48 7.07
C PRO A 276 -4.32 -14.83 6.58
N ASP A 277 -5.11 -15.50 5.74
CA ASP A 277 -4.74 -16.77 5.10
C ASP A 277 -3.67 -16.58 4.03
N ILE A 278 -3.71 -15.44 3.33
CA ILE A 278 -2.80 -15.07 2.25
C ILE A 278 -2.33 -13.63 2.46
N ILE A 279 -1.05 -13.39 2.24
CA ILE A 279 -0.44 -12.05 2.28
C ILE A 279 0.16 -11.75 0.91
N VAL A 280 -0.26 -10.67 0.29
CA VAL A 280 0.34 -10.14 -0.94
C VAL A 280 1.34 -9.05 -0.57
N PHE A 281 2.57 -9.12 -1.07
CA PHE A 281 3.61 -8.14 -0.78
C PHE A 281 4.37 -7.68 -2.03
N GLY A 282 5.02 -6.53 -1.93
CA GLY A 282 5.78 -5.94 -3.04
C GLY A 282 6.49 -4.64 -2.61
N LYS A 283 6.73 -3.75 -3.57
CA LYS A 283 7.28 -2.40 -3.33
C LYS A 283 8.48 -2.39 -2.38
N ALA A 284 8.26 -2.10 -1.09
CA ALA A 284 9.29 -1.90 -0.09
C ALA A 284 10.15 -3.14 0.20
N ILE A 285 9.70 -4.34 -0.15
CA ILE A 285 10.53 -5.55 -0.01
C ILE A 285 11.89 -5.41 -0.70
N SER A 286 11.95 -4.65 -1.79
CA SER A 286 13.18 -4.37 -2.52
C SER A 286 13.54 -2.87 -2.52
N ASN A 287 12.96 -2.09 -1.61
CA ASN A 287 13.13 -0.63 -1.52
C ASN A 287 12.95 0.09 -2.87
N GLY A 288 12.10 -0.45 -3.76
CA GLY A 288 11.88 0.10 -5.11
C GLY A 288 13.08 -0.03 -6.07
N ILE A 289 14.16 -0.71 -5.66
CA ILE A 289 15.39 -0.86 -6.46
C ILE A 289 15.20 -1.89 -7.57
N TRP A 290 14.51 -2.99 -7.26
CA TRP A 290 14.22 -4.07 -8.21
C TRP A 290 12.74 -4.46 -8.17
N PRO A 291 12.09 -4.72 -9.32
CA PRO A 291 10.73 -5.25 -9.35
C PRO A 291 10.67 -6.64 -8.68
N LEU A 292 10.19 -6.68 -7.46
CA LEU A 292 9.96 -7.90 -6.68
C LEU A 292 8.64 -7.78 -5.93
N SER A 293 7.82 -8.80 -6.05
CA SER A 293 6.57 -8.99 -5.31
C SER A 293 6.39 -10.46 -5.03
N GLY A 294 5.39 -10.81 -4.25
CA GLY A 294 5.08 -12.20 -4.00
C GLY A 294 3.85 -12.38 -3.13
N VAL A 295 3.60 -13.62 -2.85
CA VAL A 295 2.50 -14.10 -2.01
C VAL A 295 3.09 -15.03 -0.96
N TRP A 296 2.75 -14.83 0.30
CA TRP A 296 2.82 -15.86 1.31
C TRP A 296 1.40 -16.41 1.52
N ALA A 297 1.25 -17.72 1.62
CA ALA A 297 -0.02 -18.33 1.97
C ALA A 297 0.20 -19.47 2.96
N ASN A 298 -0.80 -19.75 3.81
CA ASN A 298 -0.75 -20.87 4.73
C ASN A 298 -0.73 -22.22 4.00
N ASP A 299 -0.14 -23.26 4.60
CA ASP A 299 0.03 -24.59 3.97
C ASP A 299 -1.28 -25.27 3.57
N LYS A 300 -2.41 -24.90 4.18
CA LYS A 300 -3.73 -25.39 3.76
C LYS A 300 -4.09 -24.97 2.34
N ILE A 301 -3.55 -23.85 1.86
CA ILE A 301 -3.85 -23.25 0.56
C ILE A 301 -2.74 -23.49 -0.46
N ILE A 302 -1.46 -23.44 -0.03
CA ILE A 302 -0.30 -23.42 -0.94
C ILE A 302 0.55 -24.70 -0.88
N SER A 303 0.16 -25.72 -0.13
CA SER A 303 0.95 -26.97 -0.11
C SER A 303 1.11 -27.57 -1.50
N PRO A 304 2.18 -28.34 -1.78
CA PRO A 304 2.44 -28.91 -3.10
C PRO A 304 1.33 -29.84 -3.61
N ASP A 305 0.53 -30.42 -2.72
CA ASP A 305 -0.61 -31.26 -3.08
C ASP A 305 -1.79 -30.43 -3.62
N ILE A 306 -1.92 -29.18 -3.20
CA ILE A 306 -2.97 -28.24 -3.60
C ILE A 306 -2.48 -27.35 -4.74
N TRP A 307 -1.35 -26.66 -4.54
CA TRP A 307 -0.72 -25.79 -5.53
C TRP A 307 0.40 -26.53 -6.26
N LYS A 308 0.00 -27.28 -7.27
CA LYS A 308 0.87 -28.22 -7.98
C LYS A 308 1.86 -27.52 -8.90
N THR A 309 2.94 -28.20 -9.25
CA THR A 309 3.90 -27.73 -10.26
C THR A 309 3.18 -27.32 -11.55
N GLY A 310 3.50 -26.13 -12.05
CA GLY A 310 2.87 -25.56 -13.26
C GLY A 310 1.59 -24.76 -13.01
N SER A 311 1.14 -24.60 -11.76
CA SER A 311 -0.04 -23.78 -11.43
C SER A 311 0.14 -22.31 -11.80
N THR A 312 1.36 -21.77 -11.68
CA THR A 312 1.73 -20.42 -12.12
C THR A 312 3.21 -20.38 -12.48
N HIS A 313 3.60 -19.43 -13.32
CA HIS A 313 4.99 -19.21 -13.70
C HIS A 313 5.22 -17.76 -14.12
N CYS A 314 6.41 -17.24 -13.80
CA CYS A 314 6.92 -15.98 -14.32
C CYS A 314 8.44 -16.12 -14.48
N THR A 315 8.99 -15.76 -15.65
CA THR A 315 10.43 -15.87 -15.94
C THR A 315 11.31 -15.16 -14.90
N PHE A 316 10.84 -14.05 -14.36
CA PHE A 316 11.57 -13.27 -13.37
C PHE A 316 11.16 -13.58 -11.91
N ALA A 317 10.37 -14.63 -11.67
CA ALA A 317 9.93 -15.01 -10.33
C ALA A 317 11.13 -15.36 -9.44
N GLY A 318 11.25 -14.70 -8.30
CA GLY A 318 12.35 -14.93 -7.37
C GLY A 318 13.74 -14.63 -7.97
N HIS A 319 13.82 -13.60 -8.82
CA HIS A 319 15.07 -13.15 -9.45
C HIS A 319 16.18 -12.96 -8.41
N PRO A 320 17.42 -13.49 -8.64
CA PRO A 320 18.49 -13.48 -7.64
C PRO A 320 18.79 -12.10 -7.05
N LEU A 321 18.90 -11.07 -7.90
CA LEU A 321 19.15 -9.70 -7.44
C LEU A 321 17.98 -9.17 -6.58
N GLY A 322 16.74 -9.37 -7.01
CA GLY A 322 15.56 -8.91 -6.25
C GLY A 322 15.46 -9.57 -4.88
N THR A 323 15.71 -10.89 -4.80
CA THR A 323 15.64 -11.63 -3.53
C THR A 323 16.84 -11.35 -2.61
N ALA A 324 18.04 -11.06 -3.15
CA ALA A 324 19.17 -10.61 -2.35
C ALA A 324 18.87 -9.23 -1.71
N ILE A 325 18.31 -8.29 -2.47
CA ILE A 325 17.85 -7.00 -1.91
C ILE A 325 16.76 -7.22 -0.86
N GLY A 326 15.82 -8.14 -1.10
CA GLY A 326 14.79 -8.50 -0.13
C GLY A 326 15.34 -9.04 1.19
N LEU A 327 16.39 -9.86 1.14
CA LEU A 327 17.11 -10.31 2.34
C LEU A 327 17.73 -9.15 3.11
N GLU A 328 18.37 -8.20 2.40
CA GLU A 328 18.93 -7.03 3.06
C GLU A 328 17.84 -6.14 3.69
N THR A 329 16.67 -6.05 3.06
CA THR A 329 15.50 -5.40 3.68
C THR A 329 15.15 -6.03 5.03
N PHE A 330 15.16 -7.37 5.13
CA PHE A 330 14.95 -8.05 6.41
C PHE A 330 16.07 -7.75 7.43
N ASN A 331 17.33 -7.70 7.02
CA ASN A 331 18.43 -7.33 7.90
C ASN A 331 18.26 -5.92 8.48
N ILE A 332 17.78 -4.99 7.68
CA ILE A 332 17.48 -3.62 8.11
C ILE A 332 16.34 -3.61 9.15
N ILE A 333 15.22 -4.27 8.87
CA ILE A 333 14.04 -4.24 9.73
C ILE A 333 14.15 -5.12 10.99
N GLU A 334 15.07 -6.07 11.02
CA GLU A 334 15.38 -6.89 12.19
C GLU A 334 16.43 -6.22 13.10
N ASN A 335 17.11 -5.18 12.64
CA ASN A 335 18.14 -4.49 13.39
C ASN A 335 17.54 -3.57 14.47
N PRO A 336 17.78 -3.81 15.79
CA PRO A 336 17.18 -3.04 16.88
C PRO A 336 17.50 -1.54 16.83
N GLU A 337 18.69 -1.15 16.37
CA GLU A 337 19.06 0.26 16.24
C GLU A 337 18.31 0.96 15.11
N GLN A 338 18.03 0.26 14.02
CA GLN A 338 17.19 0.79 12.94
C GLN A 338 15.73 0.92 13.38
N ILE A 339 15.21 -0.09 14.09
CA ILE A 339 13.86 -0.04 14.67
C ILE A 339 13.70 1.18 15.58
N LYS A 340 14.65 1.43 16.50
CA LYS A 340 14.61 2.61 17.38
C LYS A 340 14.59 3.93 16.59
N LYS A 341 15.39 4.03 15.51
CA LYS A 341 15.37 5.22 14.64
C LYS A 341 14.02 5.41 13.97
N MET A 342 13.44 4.35 13.42
CA MET A 342 12.12 4.38 12.79
C MET A 342 11.03 4.77 13.81
N GLN A 343 11.05 4.22 15.01
CA GLN A 343 10.09 4.56 16.07
C GLN A 343 10.18 6.04 16.46
N LYS A 344 11.41 6.56 16.62
CA LYS A 344 11.63 7.97 16.95
C LYS A 344 11.10 8.91 15.85
N SER A 345 11.44 8.66 14.59
CA SER A 345 10.98 9.50 13.49
C SER A 345 9.46 9.41 13.29
N SER A 346 8.87 8.23 13.49
CA SER A 346 7.43 8.03 13.46
C SER A 346 6.70 8.86 14.52
N GLN A 347 7.22 8.93 15.75
CA GLN A 347 6.62 9.76 16.80
C GLN A 347 6.65 11.24 16.43
N ILE A 348 7.80 11.76 15.98
CA ILE A 348 7.93 13.16 15.56
C ILE A 348 7.00 13.47 14.38
N PHE A 349 6.90 12.56 13.42
CA PHE A 349 5.99 12.70 12.28
C PHE A 349 4.53 12.77 12.75
N SER A 350 4.13 11.89 13.67
CA SER A 350 2.79 11.89 14.26
C SER A 350 2.48 13.21 14.99
N ASP A 351 3.43 13.74 15.76
CA ASP A 351 3.27 14.99 16.50
C ASP A 351 3.04 16.15 15.53
N ILE A 352 3.82 16.22 14.45
CA ILE A 352 3.67 17.26 13.41
C ILE A 352 2.29 17.15 12.73
N ILE A 353 1.86 15.94 12.35
CA ILE A 353 0.55 15.75 11.69
C ILE A 353 -0.60 16.19 12.61
N ASN A 354 -0.53 15.85 13.89
CA ASN A 354 -1.55 16.26 14.86
C ASN A 354 -1.54 17.78 15.09
N GLN A 355 -0.36 18.41 15.11
CA GLN A 355 -0.23 19.86 15.21
C GLN A 355 -0.84 20.56 13.99
N LEU A 356 -0.52 20.12 12.76
CA LEU A 356 -1.10 20.66 11.53
C LEU A 356 -2.63 20.55 11.50
N ALA A 357 -3.16 19.43 11.98
CA ALA A 357 -4.61 19.24 12.06
C ALA A 357 -5.28 20.21 13.07
N ALA A 358 -4.60 20.56 14.15
CA ALA A 358 -5.09 21.54 15.13
C ALA A 358 -5.00 22.97 14.62
N GLU A 359 -3.99 23.28 13.80
CA GLU A 359 -3.75 24.64 13.27
C GLU A 359 -4.60 24.98 12.04
N TYR A 360 -4.91 23.97 11.20
CA TYR A 360 -5.66 24.18 9.95
C TYR A 360 -7.08 23.60 10.04
N PRO A 361 -8.13 24.40 10.30
CA PRO A 361 -9.53 23.91 10.37
C PRO A 361 -10.04 23.22 9.08
N CYS A 362 -9.38 23.44 7.95
CA CYS A 362 -9.70 22.73 6.70
C CYS A 362 -9.20 21.28 6.69
N ILE A 363 -8.33 20.86 7.61
CA ILE A 363 -7.94 19.47 7.81
C ILE A 363 -9.00 18.81 8.69
N THR A 364 -10.00 18.20 8.07
CA THR A 364 -11.17 17.64 8.77
C THR A 364 -10.97 16.22 9.26
N ARG A 365 -10.00 15.49 8.71
CA ARG A 365 -9.48 14.22 9.22
C ARG A 365 -7.97 14.24 9.17
N ALA A 366 -7.34 13.84 10.25
CA ALA A 366 -5.93 13.51 10.30
C ALA A 366 -5.77 12.16 11.00
N GLN A 367 -5.23 11.20 10.30
CA GLN A 367 -4.92 9.89 10.85
C GLN A 367 -3.47 9.56 10.51
N VAL A 368 -2.73 9.00 11.46
CA VAL A 368 -1.33 8.62 11.29
C VAL A 368 -1.03 7.31 12.00
N LEU A 369 -0.29 6.45 11.33
CA LEU A 369 0.20 5.18 11.88
C LEU A 369 1.58 4.88 11.29
N GLY A 370 2.61 4.83 12.13
CA GLY A 370 3.98 4.74 11.65
C GLY A 370 4.36 5.95 10.79
N HIS A 371 4.75 5.71 9.55
CA HIS A 371 5.07 6.72 8.55
C HIS A 371 4.02 6.80 7.43
N ALA A 372 2.79 6.46 7.72
CA ALA A 372 1.65 6.65 6.83
C ALA A 372 0.67 7.63 7.47
N ALA A 373 0.34 8.73 6.79
CA ALA A 373 -0.66 9.68 7.26
C ALA A 373 -1.63 10.08 6.14
N GLY A 374 -2.92 10.12 6.48
CA GLY A 374 -4.00 10.59 5.62
C GLY A 374 -4.63 11.84 6.18
N LEU A 375 -4.67 12.93 5.40
CA LEU A 375 -5.27 14.21 5.76
C LEU A 375 -6.39 14.53 4.78
N ASP A 376 -7.65 14.58 5.22
CA ASP A 376 -8.76 15.05 4.39
C ASP A 376 -8.87 16.56 4.49
N ILE A 377 -8.90 17.20 3.34
CA ILE A 377 -9.03 18.65 3.21
C ILE A 377 -10.43 18.97 2.75
N SER A 378 -11.16 19.76 3.54
CA SER A 378 -12.53 20.18 3.26
C SER A 378 -12.69 21.67 3.49
N ASP A 379 -13.68 22.25 2.88
CA ASP A 379 -14.09 23.63 3.19
C ASP A 379 -14.64 23.67 4.63
N PRO A 380 -14.09 24.51 5.52
CA PRO A 380 -14.46 24.48 6.93
C PRO A 380 -15.90 24.96 7.21
N MET A 381 -16.54 25.69 6.29
CA MET A 381 -17.91 26.21 6.44
C MET A 381 -18.95 25.24 5.88
N THR A 382 -18.66 24.64 4.72
CA THR A 382 -19.62 23.77 4.01
C THR A 382 -19.36 22.28 4.22
N HIS A 383 -18.21 21.92 4.80
CA HIS A 383 -17.72 20.56 4.98
C HIS A 383 -17.56 19.76 3.66
N LYS A 384 -17.59 20.45 2.51
CA LYS A 384 -17.40 19.80 1.21
C LYS A 384 -15.91 19.51 0.97
N PRO A 385 -15.58 18.36 0.35
CA PRO A 385 -14.20 18.04 -0.01
C PRO A 385 -13.58 19.11 -0.92
N ALA A 386 -12.40 19.59 -0.56
CA ALA A 386 -11.69 20.70 -1.23
C ALA A 386 -10.62 20.18 -2.20
N SER A 387 -11.01 19.41 -3.23
CA SER A 387 -10.08 18.79 -4.19
C SER A 387 -9.25 19.82 -4.97
N GLU A 388 -9.81 20.97 -5.31
CA GLU A 388 -9.08 22.05 -6.00
C GLU A 388 -7.95 22.60 -5.12
N LYS A 389 -8.20 22.84 -3.82
CA LYS A 389 -7.19 23.26 -2.87
C LYS A 389 -6.04 22.27 -2.77
N VAL A 390 -6.34 20.96 -2.70
CA VAL A 390 -5.33 19.91 -2.69
C VAL A 390 -4.51 19.90 -3.99
N HIS A 391 -5.14 20.06 -5.15
CA HIS A 391 -4.43 20.10 -6.43
C HIS A 391 -3.53 21.34 -6.52
N LEU A 392 -3.99 22.52 -6.13
CA LEU A 392 -3.19 23.75 -6.08
C LEU A 392 -2.01 23.62 -5.12
N LEU A 393 -2.22 23.00 -3.97
CA LEU A 393 -1.14 22.72 -3.02
C LEU A 393 -0.04 21.86 -3.64
N ILE A 394 -0.40 20.75 -4.29
CA ILE A 394 0.55 19.86 -4.96
C ILE A 394 1.27 20.58 -6.11
N GLU A 395 0.55 21.35 -6.90
CA GLU A 395 1.10 22.09 -8.03
C GLU A 395 2.10 23.17 -7.55
N ASN A 396 1.71 23.96 -6.55
CA ASN A 396 2.58 24.98 -5.96
C ASN A 396 3.83 24.37 -5.32
N ALA A 397 3.68 23.27 -4.60
CA ALA A 397 4.80 22.56 -3.95
C ALA A 397 5.85 22.06 -4.95
N LEU A 398 5.41 21.67 -6.17
CA LEU A 398 6.30 21.24 -7.25
C LEU A 398 6.87 22.38 -8.09
N ASN A 399 6.08 23.42 -8.39
CA ASN A 399 6.45 24.45 -9.37
C ASN A 399 7.09 25.69 -8.72
N ASN A 400 6.79 25.98 -7.45
CA ASN A 400 7.23 27.18 -6.73
C ASN A 400 8.09 26.81 -5.51
N PRO A 401 9.34 26.32 -5.70
CA PRO A 401 10.20 25.94 -4.60
C PRO A 401 10.43 27.10 -3.61
N TYR A 402 10.26 26.80 -2.34
CA TYR A 402 10.53 27.71 -1.21
C TYR A 402 12.03 27.85 -0.98
N ILE A 403 12.47 28.96 -0.37
CA ILE A 403 13.86 29.15 0.08
C ILE A 403 13.99 28.68 1.52
N TYR A 404 14.45 27.46 1.70
CA TYR A 404 14.73 26.89 3.02
C TYR A 404 16.23 26.98 3.33
N LYS A 405 16.60 27.71 4.40
CA LYS A 405 18.02 27.92 4.80
C LYS A 405 18.94 28.34 3.64
N GLY A 406 18.43 29.17 2.73
CA GLY A 406 19.18 29.71 1.59
C GLY A 406 19.20 28.83 0.34
N GLU A 407 18.56 27.64 0.35
CA GLU A 407 18.45 26.74 -0.79
C GLU A 407 17.00 26.63 -1.29
N LYS A 408 16.84 26.47 -2.62
CA LYS A 408 15.53 26.19 -3.21
C LYS A 408 15.10 24.77 -2.89
N CYS A 409 13.96 24.63 -2.21
CA CYS A 409 13.40 23.35 -1.79
C CYS A 409 11.92 23.28 -2.16
N GLY A 410 11.52 22.20 -2.82
CA GLY A 410 10.11 21.87 -3.07
C GLY A 410 9.64 20.70 -2.22
N LEU A 411 8.36 20.34 -2.40
CA LEU A 411 7.73 19.25 -1.68
C LEU A 411 6.98 18.36 -2.67
N ILE A 412 7.13 17.05 -2.56
CA ILE A 412 6.37 16.09 -3.35
C ILE A 412 5.24 15.53 -2.48
N LEU A 413 4.01 15.82 -2.87
CA LEU A 413 2.78 15.40 -2.21
C LEU A 413 1.94 14.56 -3.16
N THR A 414 1.03 13.75 -2.62
CA THR A 414 0.11 12.94 -3.40
C THR A 414 -1.32 13.09 -2.91
N ALA A 415 -2.25 13.28 -3.86
CA ALA A 415 -3.68 13.27 -3.59
C ALA A 415 -4.27 11.87 -3.70
N GLY A 416 -5.27 11.59 -2.87
CA GLY A 416 -6.09 10.39 -2.89
C GLY A 416 -7.47 10.63 -2.31
N GLY A 417 -8.09 9.54 -1.84
CA GLY A 417 -9.44 9.59 -1.29
C GLY A 417 -10.53 9.61 -2.36
N PHE A 418 -11.76 9.43 -1.94
CA PHE A 418 -12.94 9.33 -2.82
C PHE A 418 -13.11 10.55 -3.73
N HIS A 419 -12.72 11.73 -3.24
CA HIS A 419 -12.89 13.00 -3.96
C HIS A 419 -11.54 13.60 -4.42
N ASN A 420 -10.40 12.87 -4.31
CA ASN A 420 -9.04 13.42 -4.48
C ASN A 420 -8.77 14.65 -3.59
N ALA A 421 -9.42 14.71 -2.44
CA ALA A 421 -9.29 15.77 -1.44
C ALA A 421 -8.51 15.33 -0.19
N SER A 422 -7.86 14.17 -0.25
CA SER A 422 -6.99 13.66 0.81
C SER A 422 -5.54 13.79 0.39
N LEU A 423 -4.68 14.33 1.25
CA LEU A 423 -3.23 14.21 1.14
C LEU A 423 -2.79 12.88 1.75
N MET A 424 -2.02 12.11 1.00
CA MET A 424 -1.42 10.85 1.45
C MET A 424 0.07 11.06 1.63
N LEU A 425 0.53 10.98 2.87
CA LEU A 425 1.93 11.20 3.23
C LEU A 425 2.56 9.88 3.66
N SER A 426 3.63 9.50 3.00
CA SER A 426 4.41 8.29 3.27
C SER A 426 5.91 8.53 3.14
N PRO A 427 6.49 9.40 4.01
CA PRO A 427 7.92 9.71 3.97
C PRO A 427 8.78 8.47 4.20
N SER A 428 10.10 8.58 3.97
CA SER A 428 11.03 7.52 4.37
C SER A 428 10.87 7.16 5.84
N VAL A 429 10.93 5.88 6.19
CA VAL A 429 10.94 5.44 7.60
C VAL A 429 12.21 5.86 8.34
N PHE A 430 13.23 6.31 7.59
CA PHE A 430 14.46 6.90 8.11
C PHE A 430 14.51 8.43 7.98
N ILE A 431 13.37 9.07 7.70
CA ILE A 431 13.31 10.53 7.64
C ILE A 431 13.87 11.14 8.94
N SER A 432 14.77 12.10 8.80
CA SER A 432 15.42 12.72 9.96
C SER A 432 14.53 13.77 10.62
N THR A 433 14.84 14.11 11.86
CA THR A 433 14.18 15.21 12.57
C THR A 433 14.30 16.56 11.82
N GLU A 434 15.46 16.79 11.18
CA GLU A 434 15.67 18.02 10.40
C GLU A 434 14.82 18.04 9.13
N GLU A 435 14.68 16.90 8.43
CA GLU A 435 13.80 16.77 7.27
C GLU A 435 12.32 16.92 7.66
N LEU A 436 11.92 16.41 8.82
CA LEU A 436 10.56 16.59 9.35
C LEU A 436 10.30 18.06 9.74
N THR A 437 11.29 18.75 10.31
CA THR A 437 11.19 20.20 10.57
C THR A 437 11.06 21.00 9.27
N MET A 438 11.84 20.60 8.24
CA MET A 438 11.73 21.17 6.90
C MET A 438 10.34 20.91 6.29
N PHE A 439 9.82 19.68 6.40
CA PHE A 439 8.46 19.36 5.95
C PHE A 439 7.43 20.29 6.59
N ASN A 440 7.48 20.46 7.90
CA ASN A 440 6.55 21.33 8.64
C ASN A 440 6.58 22.78 8.12
N GLU A 441 7.76 23.37 7.95
CA GLU A 441 7.92 24.73 7.44
C GLU A 441 7.42 24.88 5.99
N LEU A 442 7.77 23.95 5.12
CA LEU A 442 7.31 23.95 3.74
C LEU A 442 5.78 23.75 3.64
N PHE A 443 5.23 22.87 4.47
CA PHE A 443 3.79 22.61 4.48
C PHE A 443 3.00 23.86 4.88
N HIS A 444 3.42 24.56 5.93
CA HIS A 444 2.83 25.86 6.32
C HIS A 444 2.89 26.87 5.18
N PHE A 445 4.08 27.05 4.60
CA PHE A 445 4.25 28.00 3.49
C PHE A 445 3.27 27.70 2.34
N TYR A 446 3.12 26.45 1.92
CA TYR A 446 2.22 26.12 0.82
C TYR A 446 0.74 26.17 1.23
N MET A 447 0.39 25.78 2.44
CA MET A 447 -1.00 25.84 2.94
C MET A 447 -1.51 27.26 3.07
N ASP A 448 -0.65 28.21 3.49
CA ASP A 448 -1.01 29.62 3.68
C ASP A 448 -1.13 30.38 2.34
N ASN A 449 -0.66 29.79 1.24
CA ASN A 449 -0.67 30.38 -0.10
C ASN A 449 -1.65 29.71 -1.09
N VAL A 450 -2.63 28.91 -0.61
CA VAL A 450 -3.67 28.27 -1.42
C VAL A 450 -5.09 28.47 -0.88
#